data_13283f2da3a6dd3f19675c36f8369964
#
_entry.id   13283f2da3a6dd3f19675c36f8369964
#
_cell.length_a   1.000
_cell.length_b   1.000
_cell.length_c   1.000
_cell.angle_alpha   90.00
_cell.angle_beta   90.00
_cell.angle_gamma   90.00
#
_symmetry.space_group_name_H-M   'P 1'
#
loop_
_entity.id
_entity.type
_entity.pdbx_description
1 polymer ?
#
loop_
_entity_poly.entity_id
_entity_poly.type
_entity_poly.pdbx_seq_one_letter_code
_entity_poly.pdbx_strand_id
1 'polypeptide(L)'
;MNRAFLRVSIAAIVALAGAAACAPVQTYNGFRADRNNVDIPDPQVGVDTRVTVQQRFGSPSTTAVFDRTAWYYVSSVQERVAFYTPHTTERDVMVVRFDGETVASVEKFGLERGRIVAYNDEVTPTRGRELSVLEQLLGSVGQTSPIPREEEQGGRRRD
;
A
#
# COMPACT_ATOMS: atom_id res chain seq x y z
N MET A 1 -35.71 -11.89 39.51
CA MET A 1 -34.59 -11.98 38.57
C MET A 1 -33.33 -11.58 39.31
N ASN A 2 -32.45 -12.57 39.61
CA ASN A 2 -31.32 -12.35 40.54
C ASN A 2 -30.28 -11.41 39.98
N ARG A 3 -29.95 -10.36 40.72
CA ARG A 3 -28.90 -9.37 40.36
C ARG A 3 -27.55 -9.98 40.01
N ALA A 4 -27.28 -11.20 40.58
CA ALA A 4 -26.07 -11.96 40.26
C ALA A 4 -26.09 -12.52 38.83
N PHE A 5 -27.20 -13.05 38.34
CA PHE A 5 -27.32 -13.51 36.94
C PHE A 5 -27.17 -12.39 35.95
N LEU A 6 -27.76 -11.22 36.24
CA LEU A 6 -27.64 -10.05 35.37
C LEU A 6 -26.18 -9.59 35.25
N ARG A 7 -25.42 -9.58 36.36
CA ARG A 7 -23.98 -9.20 36.35
C ARG A 7 -23.11 -10.19 35.59
N VAL A 8 -23.38 -11.49 35.72
CA VAL A 8 -22.67 -12.53 34.99
C VAL A 8 -22.96 -12.43 33.50
N SER A 9 -24.21 -12.20 33.13
CA SER A 9 -24.60 -12.03 31.71
C SER A 9 -23.96 -10.80 31.08
N ILE A 10 -23.88 -9.67 31.77
CA ILE A 10 -23.22 -8.46 31.29
C ILE A 10 -21.71 -8.69 31.12
N ALA A 11 -21.07 -9.34 32.09
CA ALA A 11 -19.64 -9.66 32.00
C ALA A 11 -19.33 -10.60 30.83
N ALA A 12 -20.18 -11.59 30.57
CA ALA A 12 -20.03 -12.49 29.42
C ALA A 12 -20.19 -11.76 28.09
N ILE A 13 -21.15 -10.85 27.97
CA ILE A 13 -21.37 -10.04 26.73
C ILE A 13 -20.14 -9.13 26.48
N VAL A 14 -19.63 -8.48 27.50
CA VAL A 14 -18.44 -7.62 27.37
C VAL A 14 -17.21 -8.43 26.97
N ALA A 15 -17.03 -9.63 27.52
CA ALA A 15 -15.93 -10.53 27.17
C ALA A 15 -16.05 -11.03 25.72
N LEU A 16 -17.24 -11.38 25.25
CA LEU A 16 -17.46 -11.77 23.85
C LEU A 16 -17.24 -10.60 22.88
N ALA A 17 -17.67 -9.39 23.23
CA ALA A 17 -17.46 -8.19 22.40
C ALA A 17 -15.98 -7.85 22.25
N GLY A 18 -15.17 -8.06 23.31
CA GLY A 18 -13.72 -7.86 23.25
C GLY A 18 -12.98 -8.85 22.34
N ALA A 19 -13.46 -10.08 22.25
CA ALA A 19 -12.86 -11.10 21.38
C ALA A 19 -13.04 -10.80 19.89
N ALA A 20 -14.10 -10.13 19.50
CA ALA A 20 -14.36 -9.77 18.11
C ALA A 20 -13.43 -8.65 17.58
N ALA A 21 -12.82 -7.87 18.47
CA ALA A 21 -11.94 -6.75 18.08
C ALA A 21 -10.61 -7.20 17.45
N CYS A 22 -10.23 -8.48 17.60
CA CYS A 22 -8.98 -9.02 17.05
C CYS A 22 -9.18 -9.79 15.73
N ALA A 23 -10.33 -9.65 15.07
CA ALA A 23 -10.57 -10.32 13.80
C ALA A 23 -9.59 -9.81 12.72
N PRO A 24 -9.06 -10.71 11.86
CA PRO A 24 -8.19 -10.30 10.76
C PRO A 24 -8.96 -9.44 9.75
N VAL A 25 -8.33 -8.37 9.31
CA VAL A 25 -8.85 -7.47 8.28
C VAL A 25 -8.10 -7.73 6.99
N GLN A 26 -8.84 -8.06 5.93
CA GLN A 26 -8.29 -8.24 4.60
C GLN A 26 -8.42 -6.94 3.79
N THR A 27 -7.34 -6.60 3.09
CA THR A 27 -7.27 -5.45 2.18
C THR A 27 -6.91 -5.95 0.79
N TYR A 28 -7.73 -5.56 -0.19
CA TYR A 28 -7.57 -5.93 -1.58
C TYR A 28 -6.97 -4.76 -2.35
N ASN A 29 -5.92 -5.00 -3.12
CA ASN A 29 -5.23 -3.99 -3.90
C ASN A 29 -5.02 -4.45 -5.34
N GLY A 30 -5.01 -3.51 -6.29
CA GLY A 30 -4.72 -3.77 -7.69
C GLY A 30 -5.97 -4.02 -8.54
N PHE A 31 -5.80 -4.65 -9.70
CA PHE A 31 -6.86 -4.81 -10.71
C PHE A 31 -8.04 -5.69 -10.27
N ARG A 32 -7.86 -6.47 -9.20
CA ARG A 32 -8.93 -7.26 -8.54
C ARG A 32 -9.25 -6.73 -7.15
N ALA A 33 -9.16 -5.41 -6.95
CA ALA A 33 -9.42 -4.81 -5.66
C ALA A 33 -10.88 -4.87 -5.23
N ASP A 34 -11.79 -5.03 -6.17
CA ASP A 34 -13.22 -5.14 -5.87
C ASP A 34 -13.60 -6.59 -5.57
N ARG A 35 -14.03 -6.82 -4.31
CA ARG A 35 -14.49 -8.12 -3.82
C ARG A 35 -15.73 -8.65 -4.56
N ASN A 36 -16.52 -7.75 -5.13
CA ASN A 36 -17.70 -8.08 -5.92
C ASN A 36 -17.35 -8.36 -7.39
N ASN A 37 -16.05 -8.36 -7.70
CA ASN A 37 -15.63 -8.52 -9.08
C ASN A 37 -16.02 -9.92 -9.56
N VAL A 38 -17.02 -9.93 -10.39
CA VAL A 38 -17.37 -11.04 -11.28
C VAL A 38 -16.08 -11.54 -11.91
N ASP A 39 -15.88 -12.83 -11.94
CA ASP A 39 -14.73 -13.48 -12.56
C ASP A 39 -14.54 -12.93 -13.98
N ILE A 40 -13.62 -11.98 -14.13
CA ILE A 40 -13.33 -11.36 -15.42
C ILE A 40 -12.55 -12.40 -16.23
N PRO A 41 -13.07 -12.88 -17.34
CA PRO A 41 -12.40 -13.88 -18.15
C PRO A 41 -11.08 -13.31 -18.68
N ASP A 42 -10.06 -14.18 -18.71
CA ASP A 42 -8.74 -13.82 -19.19
C ASP A 42 -8.76 -13.28 -20.64
N PRO A 43 -7.79 -12.42 -20.98
CA PRO A 43 -7.64 -11.96 -22.35
C PRO A 43 -7.37 -13.11 -23.29
N GLN A 44 -8.08 -13.14 -24.41
CA GLN A 44 -7.95 -14.19 -25.42
C GLN A 44 -6.86 -13.83 -26.44
N VAL A 45 -5.90 -14.74 -26.59
CA VAL A 45 -4.81 -14.61 -27.56
C VAL A 45 -5.35 -14.55 -28.99
N GLY A 46 -4.90 -13.58 -29.78
CA GLY A 46 -5.31 -13.38 -31.17
C GLY A 46 -6.68 -12.75 -31.36
N VAL A 47 -7.47 -12.57 -30.29
CA VAL A 47 -8.83 -12.01 -30.35
C VAL A 47 -8.88 -10.65 -29.68
N ASP A 48 -8.39 -10.56 -28.46
CA ASP A 48 -8.43 -9.31 -27.70
C ASP A 48 -7.38 -8.33 -28.16
N THR A 49 -7.74 -7.05 -28.07
CA THR A 49 -6.87 -5.92 -28.39
C THR A 49 -6.50 -5.16 -27.13
N ARG A 50 -5.52 -4.25 -27.24
CA ARG A 50 -5.16 -3.32 -26.13
C ARG A 50 -6.38 -2.62 -25.57
N VAL A 51 -7.26 -2.15 -26.45
CA VAL A 51 -8.48 -1.43 -26.05
C VAL A 51 -9.42 -2.32 -25.25
N THR A 52 -9.68 -3.55 -25.71
CA THR A 52 -10.57 -4.49 -25.01
C THR A 52 -10.01 -4.92 -23.67
N VAL A 53 -8.70 -5.14 -23.58
CA VAL A 53 -8.02 -5.46 -22.32
C VAL A 53 -8.13 -4.29 -21.35
N GLN A 54 -7.87 -3.07 -21.81
CA GLN A 54 -7.96 -1.89 -20.95
C GLN A 54 -9.40 -1.60 -20.49
N GLN A 55 -10.39 -1.84 -21.33
CA GLN A 55 -11.81 -1.68 -20.95
C GLN A 55 -12.24 -2.66 -19.87
N ARG A 56 -11.73 -3.90 -19.92
CA ARG A 56 -12.10 -4.96 -18.94
C ARG A 56 -11.29 -4.89 -17.65
N PHE A 57 -9.99 -4.65 -17.74
CA PHE A 57 -9.08 -4.70 -16.58
C PHE A 57 -8.65 -3.32 -16.09
N GLY A 58 -9.03 -2.26 -16.79
CA GLY A 58 -8.56 -0.90 -16.50
C GLY A 58 -7.13 -0.67 -17.00
N SER A 59 -6.51 0.39 -16.49
CA SER A 59 -5.11 0.68 -16.79
C SER A 59 -4.18 -0.36 -16.17
N PRO A 60 -3.11 -0.79 -16.86
CA PRO A 60 -2.14 -1.71 -16.29
C PRO A 60 -1.43 -1.09 -15.08
N SER A 61 -1.06 -1.93 -14.11
CA SER A 61 -0.29 -1.50 -12.94
C SER A 61 1.08 -0.95 -13.32
N THR A 62 1.69 -1.54 -14.36
CA THR A 62 2.92 -1.05 -14.97
C THR A 62 3.07 -1.60 -16.38
N THR A 63 3.92 -0.95 -17.18
CA THR A 63 4.32 -1.41 -18.51
C THR A 63 5.82 -1.68 -18.50
N ALA A 64 6.29 -2.62 -19.32
CA ALA A 64 7.70 -2.89 -19.42
C ALA A 64 8.44 -1.65 -19.95
N VAL A 65 9.53 -1.28 -19.28
CA VAL A 65 10.33 -0.09 -19.65
C VAL A 65 11.05 -0.29 -20.98
N PHE A 66 11.57 -1.50 -21.19
CA PHE A 66 12.36 -1.86 -22.38
C PHE A 66 11.51 -2.45 -23.50
N ASP A 67 10.37 -3.04 -23.15
CA ASP A 67 9.44 -3.69 -24.06
C ASP A 67 8.04 -3.17 -23.82
N ARG A 68 7.66 -2.12 -24.55
CA ARG A 68 6.33 -1.48 -24.44
C ARG A 68 5.19 -2.40 -24.90
N THR A 69 5.51 -3.61 -25.35
CA THR A 69 4.50 -4.59 -25.76
C THR A 69 3.93 -5.35 -24.57
N ALA A 70 4.55 -5.32 -23.41
CA ALA A 70 4.11 -6.05 -22.23
C ALA A 70 3.43 -5.15 -21.19
N TRP A 71 2.21 -5.52 -20.80
CA TRP A 71 1.44 -4.91 -19.72
C TRP A 71 1.37 -5.85 -18.52
N TYR A 72 1.57 -5.29 -17.34
CA TYR A 72 1.52 -6.02 -16.08
C TYR A 72 0.32 -5.55 -15.25
N TYR A 73 -0.52 -6.51 -14.88
CA TYR A 73 -1.62 -6.33 -13.97
C TYR A 73 -1.29 -7.04 -12.67
N VAL A 74 -1.21 -6.31 -11.58
CA VAL A 74 -0.84 -6.84 -10.26
C VAL A 74 -2.01 -6.67 -9.32
N SER A 75 -2.38 -7.74 -8.62
CA SER A 75 -3.31 -7.68 -7.49
C SER A 75 -2.74 -8.42 -6.30
N SER A 76 -3.15 -8.03 -5.11
CA SER A 76 -2.73 -8.68 -3.87
C SER A 76 -3.80 -8.57 -2.80
N VAL A 77 -3.89 -9.61 -1.98
CA VAL A 77 -4.65 -9.63 -0.75
C VAL A 77 -3.67 -9.54 0.40
N GLN A 78 -3.87 -8.57 1.27
CA GLN A 78 -3.10 -8.40 2.48
C GLN A 78 -3.99 -8.64 3.69
N GLU A 79 -3.51 -9.37 4.65
CA GLU A 79 -4.17 -9.62 5.91
C GLU A 79 -3.43 -8.91 7.04
N ARG A 80 -4.19 -8.22 7.87
CA ARG A 80 -3.70 -7.58 9.09
C ARG A 80 -4.49 -8.05 10.28
N VAL A 81 -3.79 -8.46 11.32
CA VAL A 81 -4.37 -8.83 12.62
C VAL A 81 -3.96 -7.76 13.63
N ALA A 82 -4.94 -7.05 14.18
CA ALA A 82 -4.74 -5.98 15.16
C ALA A 82 -3.64 -4.97 14.73
N PHE A 83 -2.56 -4.86 15.53
CA PHE A 83 -1.44 -3.94 15.31
C PHE A 83 -0.21 -4.60 14.65
N TYR A 84 -0.31 -5.87 14.25
CA TYR A 84 0.79 -6.55 13.58
C TYR A 84 0.99 -6.03 12.14
N THR A 85 2.21 -6.19 11.65
CA THR A 85 2.56 -5.83 10.28
C THR A 85 1.70 -6.65 9.30
N PRO A 86 1.04 -6.00 8.32
CA PRO A 86 0.29 -6.72 7.31
C PRO A 86 1.18 -7.68 6.54
N HIS A 87 0.67 -8.87 6.24
CA HIS A 87 1.34 -9.82 5.38
C HIS A 87 0.48 -10.11 4.14
N THR A 88 1.15 -10.40 3.04
CA THR A 88 0.47 -10.74 1.78
C THR A 88 0.12 -12.22 1.81
N THR A 89 -1.16 -12.52 1.74
CA THR A 89 -1.68 -13.90 1.69
C THR A 89 -1.84 -14.41 0.27
N GLU A 90 -2.17 -13.50 -0.66
CA GLU A 90 -2.37 -13.83 -2.06
C GLU A 90 -1.79 -12.72 -2.95
N ARG A 91 -1.22 -13.12 -4.08
CA ARG A 91 -0.75 -12.19 -5.11
C ARG A 91 -0.92 -12.82 -6.48
N ASP A 92 -1.58 -12.10 -7.37
CA ASP A 92 -1.72 -12.46 -8.77
C ASP A 92 -1.02 -11.40 -9.63
N VAL A 93 -0.19 -11.88 -10.52
CA VAL A 93 0.45 -11.07 -11.56
C VAL A 93 0.04 -11.63 -12.90
N MET A 94 -0.69 -10.87 -13.69
CA MET A 94 -1.02 -11.21 -15.07
C MET A 94 -0.16 -10.36 -16.01
N VAL A 95 0.56 -11.01 -16.88
CA VAL A 95 1.37 -10.38 -17.93
C VAL A 95 0.70 -10.59 -19.26
N VAL A 96 0.30 -9.50 -19.90
CA VAL A 96 -0.30 -9.51 -21.23
C VAL A 96 0.71 -8.94 -22.21
N ARG A 97 1.14 -9.75 -23.17
CA ARG A 97 2.04 -9.32 -24.26
C ARG A 97 1.24 -9.09 -25.52
N PHE A 98 1.59 -8.03 -26.21
CA PHE A 98 0.92 -7.64 -27.46
C PHE A 98 1.88 -7.76 -28.63
N ASP A 99 1.34 -8.20 -29.76
CA ASP A 99 1.95 -8.05 -31.08
C ASP A 99 1.13 -7.01 -31.86
N GLY A 100 1.72 -5.82 -32.02
CA GLY A 100 0.97 -4.66 -32.47
C GLY A 100 -0.17 -4.30 -31.51
N GLU A 101 -1.41 -4.42 -31.97
CA GLU A 101 -2.60 -4.12 -31.17
C GLU A 101 -3.24 -5.37 -30.54
N THR A 102 -2.84 -6.57 -30.96
CA THR A 102 -3.50 -7.83 -30.58
C THR A 102 -2.75 -8.53 -29.44
N VAL A 103 -3.45 -9.25 -28.58
CA VAL A 103 -2.86 -10.05 -27.52
C VAL A 103 -2.11 -11.23 -28.12
N ALA A 104 -0.79 -11.29 -27.90
CA ALA A 104 0.07 -12.37 -28.36
C ALA A 104 0.23 -13.48 -27.32
N SER A 105 0.32 -13.15 -26.04
CA SER A 105 0.39 -14.13 -24.95
C SER A 105 -0.14 -13.56 -23.65
N VAL A 106 -0.63 -14.45 -22.77
CA VAL A 106 -1.05 -14.14 -21.42
C VAL A 106 -0.38 -15.13 -20.48
N GLU A 107 0.33 -14.61 -19.50
CA GLU A 107 1.00 -15.41 -18.48
C GLU A 107 0.49 -14.99 -17.10
N LYS A 108 0.32 -15.94 -16.18
CA LYS A 108 -0.09 -15.68 -14.80
C LYS A 108 0.92 -16.25 -13.82
N PHE A 109 1.18 -15.48 -12.80
CA PHE A 109 2.10 -15.84 -11.72
C PHE A 109 1.43 -15.56 -10.39
N GLY A 110 1.36 -16.56 -9.53
CA GLY A 110 0.91 -16.40 -8.14
C GLY A 110 2.07 -16.13 -7.18
N LEU A 111 1.73 -16.08 -5.89
CA LEU A 111 2.71 -15.84 -4.82
C LEU A 111 3.79 -16.93 -4.76
N GLU A 112 3.49 -18.15 -5.19
CA GLU A 112 4.40 -19.31 -5.22
C GLU A 112 5.64 -19.10 -6.08
N ARG A 113 5.57 -18.23 -7.07
CA ARG A 113 6.71 -17.81 -7.90
C ARG A 113 7.45 -16.59 -7.38
N GLY A 114 6.98 -16.04 -6.27
CA GLY A 114 7.64 -14.94 -5.60
C GLY A 114 8.95 -15.35 -4.95
N ARG A 115 9.95 -14.46 -4.97
CA ARG A 115 11.18 -14.61 -4.22
C ARG A 115 11.22 -13.59 -3.10
N ILE A 116 11.47 -14.05 -1.88
CA ILE A 116 11.72 -13.16 -0.76
C ILE A 116 13.10 -12.53 -0.98
N VAL A 117 13.11 -11.20 -1.07
CA VAL A 117 14.35 -10.44 -1.09
C VAL A 117 14.67 -10.08 0.35
N ALA A 118 15.83 -10.49 0.84
CA ALA A 118 16.30 -10.12 2.16
C ALA A 118 16.46 -8.59 2.23
N TYR A 119 16.05 -8.02 3.35
CA TYR A 119 16.30 -6.61 3.63
C TYR A 119 17.80 -6.39 3.79
N ASN A 120 18.35 -5.36 3.16
CA ASN A 120 19.73 -4.98 3.36
C ASN A 120 19.81 -4.02 4.55
N ASP A 121 20.43 -4.48 5.63
CA ASP A 121 20.63 -3.69 6.86
C ASP A 121 21.80 -2.69 6.73
N GLU A 122 22.37 -2.55 5.54
CA GLU A 122 23.47 -1.64 5.30
C GLU A 122 23.01 -0.20 5.47
N VAL A 123 23.49 0.44 6.52
CA VAL A 123 23.15 1.82 6.85
C VAL A 123 24.08 2.75 6.09
N THR A 124 23.52 3.62 5.26
CA THR A 124 24.29 4.70 4.65
C THR A 124 24.63 5.74 5.73
N PRO A 125 25.92 5.93 6.08
CA PRO A 125 26.29 6.94 7.07
C PRO A 125 25.95 8.32 6.54
N THR A 126 24.96 8.95 7.15
CA THR A 126 24.60 10.34 6.88
C THR A 126 25.55 11.24 7.66
N ARG A 127 26.05 12.32 7.06
CA ARG A 127 26.84 13.34 7.75
C ARG A 127 25.98 14.25 8.64
N GLY A 128 25.01 13.66 9.32
CA GLY A 128 24.18 14.34 10.29
C GLY A 128 24.85 14.39 11.66
N ARG A 129 24.66 15.45 12.40
CA ARG A 129 25.04 15.51 13.81
C ARG A 129 24.09 14.59 14.60
N GLU A 130 24.64 13.53 15.18
CA GLU A 130 23.89 12.68 16.10
C GLU A 130 23.69 13.43 17.42
N LEU A 131 22.49 13.93 17.63
CA LEU A 131 22.10 14.53 18.91
C LEU A 131 21.80 13.41 19.90
N SER A 132 22.41 13.45 21.07
CA SER A 132 22.06 12.52 22.15
C SER A 132 20.59 12.72 22.58
N VAL A 133 19.96 11.67 23.11
CA VAL A 133 18.56 11.75 23.59
C VAL A 133 18.36 12.88 24.60
N LEU A 134 19.35 13.14 25.46
CA LEU A 134 19.35 14.26 26.39
C LEU A 134 19.44 15.61 25.69
N GLU A 135 20.22 15.71 24.64
CA GLU A 135 20.38 16.95 23.85
C GLU A 135 19.11 17.25 23.05
N GLN A 136 18.40 16.21 22.57
CA GLN A 136 17.08 16.35 21.94
C GLN A 136 16.01 16.82 22.91
N LEU A 137 16.00 16.30 24.14
CA LEU A 137 15.05 16.69 25.19
C LEU A 137 15.32 18.11 25.72
N LEU A 138 16.58 18.48 25.88
CA LEU A 138 16.95 19.81 26.37
C LEU A 138 16.94 20.86 25.25
N GLY A 139 17.25 20.49 24.02
CA GLY A 139 17.26 21.37 22.86
C GLY A 139 15.87 21.81 22.39
N SER A 140 14.81 21.06 22.74
CA SER A 140 13.43 21.45 22.44
C SER A 140 12.82 22.41 23.47
N VAL A 141 13.45 22.57 24.66
CA VAL A 141 13.04 23.49 25.71
C VAL A 141 13.82 24.79 25.56
N GLY A 142 13.34 25.70 24.72
CA GLY A 142 13.93 27.05 24.60
C GLY A 142 14.18 27.57 23.19
N GLN A 143 13.98 26.80 22.16
CA GLN A 143 14.00 27.33 20.80
C GLN A 143 12.62 27.86 20.41
N THR A 144 12.30 29.02 20.86
CA THR A 144 11.40 29.92 20.13
C THR A 144 12.13 30.28 18.85
N SER A 145 11.66 29.71 17.71
CA SER A 145 12.16 30.12 16.39
C SER A 145 12.16 31.65 16.31
N PRO A 146 13.28 32.31 16.02
CA PRO A 146 13.23 33.73 15.71
C PRO A 146 12.39 33.87 14.44
N ILE A 147 11.25 34.53 14.57
CA ILE A 147 10.44 34.98 13.47
C ILE A 147 11.37 35.81 12.56
N PRO A 148 11.51 35.47 11.27
CA PRO A 148 12.26 36.33 10.36
C PRO A 148 11.60 37.69 10.35
N ARG A 149 12.32 38.72 10.85
CA ARG A 149 11.91 40.11 10.67
C ARG A 149 12.06 40.39 9.18
N GLU A 150 10.96 40.58 8.51
CA GLU A 150 10.98 41.19 7.18
C GLU A 150 11.65 42.56 7.33
N GLU A 151 12.88 42.66 6.82
CA GLU A 151 13.53 43.95 6.62
C GLU A 151 12.75 44.65 5.53
N GLU A 152 11.98 45.63 5.95
CA GLU A 152 11.35 46.65 5.15
C GLU A 152 12.44 47.43 4.39
N GLN A 153 12.76 47.00 3.18
CA GLN A 153 13.63 47.76 2.28
C GLN A 153 12.87 48.98 1.80
N GLY A 154 13.02 50.01 2.60
CA GLY A 154 12.61 51.36 2.25
C GLY A 154 13.23 51.81 0.93
N GLY A 155 12.38 52.04 -0.03
CA GLY A 155 12.73 52.59 -1.34
C GLY A 155 13.41 53.93 -1.21
N ARG A 156 14.61 54.01 -1.75
CA ARG A 156 15.27 55.28 -2.03
C ARG A 156 15.13 55.54 -3.54
N ARG A 157 14.12 56.34 -3.88
CA ARG A 157 14.11 57.07 -5.15
C ARG A 157 15.27 58.07 -5.12
N ARG A 158 16.08 58.07 -6.15
CA ARG A 158 16.94 59.19 -6.54
C ARG A 158 16.45 59.67 -7.90
N ASP A 159 16.25 60.96 -7.90
CA ASP A 159 15.98 61.85 -9.01
C ASP A 159 17.04 61.74 -10.12
#